data_b709e2f2c95d2fa1e55718c5385b5e6a
#
_entry.id   b709e2f2c95d2fa1e55718c5385b5e6a
#
_cell.length_a   1.000
_cell.length_b   1.000
_cell.length_c   1.000
_cell.angle_alpha   90.00
_cell.angle_beta   90.00
_cell.angle_gamma   90.00
#
_symmetry.space_group_name_H-M   'P 1'
#
loop_
_entity.id
_entity.type
_entity.pdbx_description
1 polymer ?
#
loop_
_entity_poly.entity_id
_entity_poly.type
_entity_poly.pdbx_seq_one_letter_code
_entity_poly.pdbx_strand_id
1 'polypeptide(L)'
;MREAQQVTSVATLFPVRVITAAGVTLLLARGFYLPASFLIAVLLILITCRLWADHGLRGLYADREAHRLRLFPGDEAILSVHVRNGKRLPVSLELFQSFPEGLDEITPVREGRFPGSPRRVLLGRFGEALSTFHVRGLSRGCYDIPQGKVVSKDPLGLFSRDKPFGGPQEVLVYPALLDPEDQDFAQRHLMGDTRSNRPFMPDLTRVSSLRDYTPDTPARRIHWKASARHGKLLAKVLEHSADLRLCIALD
;
A
#
# COMPACT_ATOMS: atom_id res chain seq x y z
N MET A 1 11.68 -9.27 12.30
CA MET A 1 12.22 -9.86 13.52
C MET A 1 12.37 -8.83 14.65
N ARG A 2 11.33 -8.03 14.97
CA ARG A 2 11.33 -7.03 16.07
C ARG A 2 10.03 -7.00 16.89
N GLU A 3 9.22 -8.08 16.85
CA GLU A 3 7.93 -8.15 17.59
C GLU A 3 8.04 -8.58 19.06
N ALA A 4 9.21 -8.95 19.53
CA ALA A 4 9.35 -9.60 20.84
C ALA A 4 9.62 -8.65 22.04
N GLN A 5 9.68 -7.34 21.84
CA GLN A 5 10.16 -6.43 22.92
C GLN A 5 9.09 -5.76 23.80
N GLN A 6 7.80 -5.92 23.54
CA GLN A 6 6.78 -5.16 24.28
C GLN A 6 5.94 -5.95 25.32
N VAL A 7 6.10 -7.27 25.42
CA VAL A 7 5.33 -8.06 26.39
C VAL A 7 6.02 -8.18 27.76
N THR A 8 7.26 -7.72 27.86
CA THR A 8 8.14 -8.03 29.00
C THR A 8 7.89 -7.22 30.27
N SER A 9 7.21 -6.07 30.23
CA SER A 9 7.15 -5.20 31.43
C SER A 9 6.15 -5.63 32.50
N VAL A 10 5.05 -6.29 32.12
CA VAL A 10 4.00 -6.64 33.13
C VAL A 10 4.34 -7.90 33.90
N ALA A 11 4.91 -8.90 33.21
CA ALA A 11 5.27 -10.18 33.83
C ALA A 11 6.47 -10.03 34.80
N THR A 12 7.44 -9.18 34.46
CA THR A 12 8.64 -8.95 35.24
C THR A 12 8.40 -8.13 36.52
N LEU A 13 7.38 -7.27 36.53
CA LEU A 13 7.11 -6.41 37.71
C LEU A 13 6.17 -7.04 38.75
N PHE A 14 5.53 -8.17 38.43
CA PHE A 14 4.75 -8.91 39.43
C PHE A 14 5.61 -9.42 40.58
N PRO A 15 6.74 -10.12 40.35
CA PRO A 15 7.60 -10.57 41.45
C PRO A 15 8.18 -9.41 42.27
N VAL A 16 8.52 -8.28 41.63
CA VAL A 16 9.02 -7.10 42.33
C VAL A 16 8.01 -6.59 43.34
N ARG A 17 6.73 -6.57 43.06
CA ARG A 17 5.68 -6.15 44.00
C ARG A 17 5.52 -7.09 45.15
N VAL A 18 5.57 -8.39 44.89
CA VAL A 18 5.50 -9.39 45.97
C VAL A 18 6.68 -9.28 46.88
N ILE A 19 7.89 -9.12 46.35
CA ILE A 19 9.11 -8.95 47.10
C ILE A 19 9.07 -7.65 47.92
N THR A 20 8.64 -6.54 47.33
CA THR A 20 8.53 -5.25 48.06
C THR A 20 7.48 -5.31 49.16
N ALA A 21 6.32 -5.94 48.93
CA ALA A 21 5.29 -6.13 49.94
C ALA A 21 5.79 -7.01 51.10
N ALA A 22 6.47 -8.11 50.79
CA ALA A 22 7.10 -8.96 51.82
C ALA A 22 8.18 -8.24 52.60
N GLY A 23 9.00 -7.42 51.92
CA GLY A 23 10.00 -6.56 52.58
C GLY A 23 9.38 -5.55 53.53
N VAL A 24 8.27 -4.91 53.13
CA VAL A 24 7.52 -3.98 53.99
C VAL A 24 7.04 -4.67 55.29
N THR A 25 6.41 -5.85 55.14
CA THR A 25 5.89 -6.59 56.29
C THR A 25 7.02 -7.00 57.25
N LEU A 26 8.15 -7.45 56.71
CA LEU A 26 9.31 -7.83 57.52
C LEU A 26 9.93 -6.65 58.26
N LEU A 27 10.09 -5.50 57.63
CA LEU A 27 10.65 -4.28 58.21
C LEU A 27 9.74 -3.72 59.33
N LEU A 28 8.44 -3.73 59.09
CA LEU A 28 7.46 -3.32 60.10
C LEU A 28 7.49 -4.26 61.31
N ALA A 29 7.58 -5.58 61.11
CA ALA A 29 7.71 -6.55 62.21
C ALA A 29 8.99 -6.40 63.02
N ARG A 30 10.06 -5.85 62.40
CA ARG A 30 11.35 -5.57 63.07
C ARG A 30 11.44 -4.16 63.70
N GLY A 31 10.39 -3.33 63.59
CA GLY A 31 10.38 -1.96 64.13
C GLY A 31 11.15 -0.93 63.30
N PHE A 32 11.58 -1.26 62.07
CA PHE A 32 12.30 -0.35 61.17
C PHE A 32 11.33 0.50 60.35
N TYR A 33 10.74 1.53 60.98
CA TYR A 33 9.68 2.34 60.35
C TYR A 33 10.15 3.21 59.15
N LEU A 34 11.35 3.79 59.25
CA LEU A 34 11.89 4.65 58.16
C LEU A 34 12.09 3.89 56.82
N PRO A 35 12.83 2.77 56.80
CA PRO A 35 12.97 2.02 55.53
C PRO A 35 11.64 1.40 55.09
N ALA A 36 10.74 1.03 55.99
CA ALA A 36 9.41 0.55 55.65
C ALA A 36 8.58 1.61 54.93
N SER A 37 8.62 2.87 55.41
CA SER A 37 7.89 3.98 54.76
C SER A 37 8.39 4.25 53.34
N PHE A 38 9.68 4.15 53.08
CA PHE A 38 10.26 4.28 51.74
C PHE A 38 9.75 3.19 50.80
N LEU A 39 9.75 1.92 51.25
CA LEU A 39 9.22 0.81 50.45
C LEU A 39 7.71 0.94 50.18
N ILE A 40 6.94 1.42 51.14
CA ILE A 40 5.51 1.71 50.95
C ILE A 40 5.32 2.79 49.89
N ALA A 41 6.12 3.86 49.92
CA ALA A 41 6.06 4.90 48.89
C ALA A 41 6.37 4.35 47.50
N VAL A 42 7.40 3.51 47.37
CA VAL A 42 7.72 2.84 46.08
C VAL A 42 6.55 1.95 45.60
N LEU A 43 5.96 1.17 46.51
CA LEU A 43 4.83 0.31 46.19
C LEU A 43 3.62 1.12 45.71
N LEU A 44 3.31 2.24 46.36
CA LEU A 44 2.24 3.14 45.98
C LEU A 44 2.49 3.75 44.61
N ILE A 45 3.71 4.16 44.30
CA ILE A 45 4.10 4.65 42.98
C ILE A 45 3.85 3.56 41.92
N LEU A 46 4.32 2.32 42.13
CA LEU A 46 4.12 1.21 41.19
C LEU A 46 2.63 0.90 40.96
N ILE A 47 1.81 0.94 42.02
CA ILE A 47 0.36 0.74 41.90
C ILE A 47 -0.26 1.87 41.13
N THR A 48 0.09 3.12 41.40
CA THR A 48 -0.44 4.30 40.73
C THR A 48 -0.07 4.29 39.22
N CYS A 49 1.17 3.99 38.87
CA CYS A 49 1.62 3.87 37.49
C CYS A 49 0.85 2.79 36.74
N ARG A 50 0.59 1.64 37.36
CA ARG A 50 -0.20 0.59 36.78
C ARG A 50 -1.65 1.00 36.55
N LEU A 51 -2.28 1.59 37.56
CA LEU A 51 -3.66 2.08 37.44
C LEU A 51 -3.76 3.14 36.35
N TRP A 52 -2.74 4.00 36.23
CA TRP A 52 -2.66 4.99 35.14
C TRP A 52 -2.61 4.34 33.79
N ALA A 53 -1.73 3.36 33.55
CA ALA A 53 -1.62 2.64 32.29
C ALA A 53 -2.93 1.91 31.95
N ASP A 54 -3.57 1.24 32.93
CA ASP A 54 -4.83 0.53 32.74
C ASP A 54 -6.00 1.49 32.42
N HIS A 55 -6.03 2.68 33.00
CA HIS A 55 -7.03 3.72 32.71
C HIS A 55 -6.69 4.51 31.45
N GLY A 56 -5.44 4.46 30.99
CA GLY A 56 -4.97 5.16 29.79
C GLY A 56 -5.80 4.85 28.54
N LEU A 57 -6.17 3.60 28.32
CA LEU A 57 -6.92 3.14 27.17
C LEU A 57 -8.45 3.11 27.36
N ARG A 58 -8.97 3.26 28.59
CA ARG A 58 -10.42 3.30 28.84
C ARG A 58 -11.00 4.58 28.26
N GLY A 59 -12.11 4.49 27.52
CA GLY A 59 -12.74 5.65 26.89
C GLY A 59 -11.90 6.31 25.78
N LEU A 60 -10.92 5.59 25.24
CA LEU A 60 -10.18 5.99 24.06
C LEU A 60 -10.83 5.38 22.82
N TYR A 61 -11.13 6.23 21.85
CA TYR A 61 -11.62 5.87 20.53
C TYR A 61 -10.52 6.18 19.54
N ALA A 62 -10.17 5.20 18.73
CA ALA A 62 -9.23 5.37 17.63
C ALA A 62 -9.81 4.70 16.40
N ASP A 63 -9.95 5.46 15.36
CA ASP A 63 -10.47 4.99 14.08
C ASP A 63 -9.53 5.38 12.95
N ARG A 64 -9.55 4.60 11.87
CA ARG A 64 -8.69 4.76 10.73
C ARG A 64 -9.52 4.93 9.47
N GLU A 65 -9.30 6.03 8.78
CA GLU A 65 -9.84 6.32 7.47
C GLU A 65 -8.72 6.36 6.44
N ALA A 66 -8.90 5.69 5.33
CA ALA A 66 -7.97 5.75 4.22
C ALA A 66 -8.61 6.46 3.03
N HIS A 67 -7.89 7.42 2.49
CA HIS A 67 -8.22 8.08 1.24
C HIS A 67 -7.37 7.45 0.12
N ARG A 68 -8.03 7.10 -0.98
CA ARG A 68 -7.43 6.43 -2.14
C ARG A 68 -6.88 5.02 -1.82
N LEU A 69 -7.74 4.04 -1.97
CA LEU A 69 -7.39 2.61 -1.85
C LEU A 69 -6.84 2.02 -3.15
N ARG A 70 -6.77 2.82 -4.22
CA ARG A 70 -6.28 2.42 -5.54
C ARG A 70 -5.20 3.38 -5.98
N LEU A 71 -4.00 2.84 -6.24
CA LEU A 71 -2.79 3.61 -6.53
C LEU A 71 -2.11 3.10 -7.78
N PHE A 72 -1.39 3.96 -8.47
CA PHE A 72 -0.34 3.55 -9.41
C PHE A 72 1.02 3.53 -8.70
N PRO A 73 2.02 2.81 -9.22
CA PRO A 73 3.37 2.85 -8.66
C PRO A 73 3.90 4.29 -8.63
N GLY A 74 4.34 4.72 -7.45
CA GLY A 74 4.77 6.11 -7.21
C GLY A 74 3.70 7.03 -6.65
N ASP A 75 2.41 6.69 -6.73
CA ASP A 75 1.33 7.47 -6.13
C ASP A 75 1.34 7.39 -4.61
N GLU A 76 0.82 8.44 -3.98
CA GLU A 76 0.70 8.55 -2.53
C GLU A 76 -0.75 8.38 -2.08
N ALA A 77 -0.94 7.55 -1.06
CA ALA A 77 -2.17 7.45 -0.29
C ALA A 77 -2.01 8.12 1.06
N ILE A 78 -3.09 8.69 1.57
CA ILE A 78 -3.13 9.29 2.90
C ILE A 78 -4.01 8.40 3.78
N LEU A 79 -3.40 7.90 4.85
CA LEU A 79 -4.06 7.14 5.89
C LEU A 79 -4.22 8.03 7.10
N SER A 80 -5.45 8.39 7.44
CA SER A 80 -5.77 9.28 8.55
C SER A 80 -6.23 8.45 9.76
N VAL A 81 -5.63 8.68 10.91
CA VAL A 81 -6.01 8.05 12.17
C VAL A 81 -6.58 9.12 13.09
N HIS A 82 -7.86 9.03 13.36
CA HIS A 82 -8.58 9.87 14.29
C HIS A 82 -8.53 9.27 15.68
N VAL A 83 -7.99 10.00 16.63
CA VAL A 83 -7.90 9.56 18.03
C VAL A 83 -8.62 10.55 18.91
N ARG A 84 -9.57 10.05 19.72
CA ARG A 84 -10.39 10.85 20.62
C ARG A 84 -10.29 10.34 22.06
N ASN A 85 -10.01 11.22 22.98
CA ASN A 85 -10.02 10.95 24.40
C ASN A 85 -11.39 11.30 25.00
N GLY A 86 -12.21 10.30 25.34
CA GLY A 86 -13.54 10.50 25.95
C GLY A 86 -13.52 10.74 27.46
N LYS A 87 -12.36 11.04 28.07
CA LYS A 87 -12.22 11.19 29.52
C LYS A 87 -11.54 12.50 29.93
N ARG A 88 -11.62 12.78 31.22
CA ARG A 88 -11.03 14.00 31.81
C ARG A 88 -9.51 13.93 31.98
N LEU A 89 -8.93 12.71 32.03
CA LEU A 89 -7.49 12.52 32.24
C LEU A 89 -6.73 12.71 30.94
N PRO A 90 -5.65 13.49 30.92
CA PRO A 90 -4.78 13.59 29.76
C PRO A 90 -4.07 12.26 29.53
N VAL A 91 -3.79 11.95 28.27
CA VAL A 91 -3.19 10.68 27.86
C VAL A 91 -2.07 10.93 26.85
N SER A 92 -0.92 10.30 27.08
CA SER A 92 0.15 10.21 26.10
C SER A 92 0.06 8.87 25.40
N LEU A 93 -0.05 8.91 24.10
CA LEU A 93 -0.26 7.74 23.24
C LEU A 93 0.86 7.62 22.22
N GLU A 94 1.20 6.40 21.89
CA GLU A 94 2.05 6.07 20.77
C GLU A 94 1.24 5.25 19.77
N LEU A 95 1.14 5.73 18.53
CA LEU A 95 0.46 5.06 17.42
C LEU A 95 1.48 4.27 16.63
N PHE A 96 1.24 2.98 16.47
CA PHE A 96 2.02 2.08 15.63
C PHE A 96 1.17 1.62 14.47
N GLN A 97 1.67 1.84 13.26
CA GLN A 97 1.09 1.32 12.06
C GLN A 97 2.19 0.62 11.27
N SER A 98 1.98 -0.64 10.94
CA SER A 98 2.86 -1.39 10.05
C SER A 98 2.28 -1.41 8.65
N PHE A 99 3.18 -1.43 7.66
CA PHE A 99 2.83 -1.55 6.25
C PHE A 99 3.49 -2.82 5.67
N PRO A 100 2.81 -3.53 4.76
CA PRO A 100 3.39 -4.69 4.08
C PRO A 100 4.51 -4.29 3.11
N GLU A 101 5.35 -5.25 2.75
CA GLU A 101 6.35 -5.09 1.69
C GLU A 101 5.65 -4.70 0.38
N GLY A 102 6.10 -3.62 -0.25
CA GLY A 102 5.47 -3.05 -1.45
C GLY A 102 4.70 -1.75 -1.19
N LEU A 103 4.45 -1.40 0.07
CA LEU A 103 3.99 -0.09 0.50
C LEU A 103 5.05 0.55 1.40
N ASP A 104 5.52 1.74 1.02
CA ASP A 104 6.53 2.47 1.80
C ASP A 104 5.90 3.67 2.52
N GLU A 105 6.26 3.86 3.80
CA GLU A 105 5.85 5.02 4.56
C GLU A 105 6.75 6.20 4.23
N ILE A 106 6.16 7.24 3.65
CA ILE A 106 6.85 8.49 3.40
C ILE A 106 6.77 9.35 4.64
N THR A 107 7.88 9.48 5.34
CA THR A 107 7.95 10.40 6.45
C THR A 107 8.38 11.77 5.95
N PRO A 108 7.58 12.83 6.17
CA PRO A 108 8.00 14.18 5.78
C PRO A 108 9.32 14.52 6.47
N VAL A 109 10.31 14.95 5.69
CA VAL A 109 11.69 15.30 6.15
C VAL A 109 11.70 16.30 7.31
N ARG A 110 10.63 17.09 7.45
CA ARG A 110 10.46 18.07 8.53
C ARG A 110 10.28 17.45 9.94
N GLU A 111 9.96 16.19 10.04
CA GLU A 111 9.68 15.56 11.35
C GLU A 111 10.88 14.79 11.92
N GLY A 112 11.96 14.59 11.17
CA GLY A 112 13.17 13.89 11.64
C GLY A 112 12.91 12.47 12.15
N ARG A 113 11.84 11.82 11.66
CA ARG A 113 11.42 10.48 12.08
C ARG A 113 11.83 9.46 11.04
N PHE A 114 12.09 8.24 11.49
CA PHE A 114 12.34 7.10 10.62
C PHE A 114 11.04 6.41 10.25
N PRO A 115 10.92 5.82 9.04
CA PRO A 115 9.78 5.00 8.66
C PRO A 115 9.51 3.91 9.71
N GLY A 116 8.23 3.68 10.04
CA GLY A 116 7.83 2.72 11.05
C GLY A 116 8.05 3.15 12.49
N SER A 117 8.49 4.40 12.75
CA SER A 117 8.60 4.92 14.12
C SER A 117 7.22 5.27 14.69
N PRO A 118 7.01 5.05 16.00
CA PRO A 118 5.73 5.36 16.63
C PRO A 118 5.43 6.86 16.58
N ARG A 119 4.19 7.20 16.24
CA ARG A 119 3.72 8.59 16.31
C ARG A 119 3.20 8.89 17.70
N ARG A 120 3.84 9.83 18.37
CA ARG A 120 3.41 10.28 19.69
C ARG A 120 2.30 11.31 19.56
N VAL A 121 1.21 11.05 20.30
CA VAL A 121 0.04 11.93 20.36
C VAL A 121 -0.26 12.21 21.83
N LEU A 122 -0.25 13.47 22.20
CA LEU A 122 -0.65 13.93 23.53
C LEU A 122 -2.07 14.47 23.46
N LEU A 123 -3.01 13.82 24.14
CA LEU A 123 -4.39 14.23 24.21
C LEU A 123 -4.70 14.82 25.58
N GLY A 124 -5.18 16.03 25.59
CA GLY A 124 -5.75 16.66 26.77
C GLY A 124 -7.11 16.05 27.17
N ARG A 125 -7.74 16.66 28.14
CA ARG A 125 -9.11 16.33 28.58
C ARG A 125 -10.09 16.48 27.41
N PHE A 126 -10.81 15.41 27.07
CA PHE A 126 -11.72 15.34 25.93
C PHE A 126 -11.10 15.82 24.61
N GLY A 127 -9.79 15.73 24.50
CA GLY A 127 -9.06 16.15 23.31
C GLY A 127 -9.17 15.15 22.17
N GLU A 128 -9.02 15.68 20.96
CA GLU A 128 -8.97 14.91 19.71
C GLU A 128 -7.68 15.24 18.98
N ALA A 129 -7.15 14.28 18.27
CA ALA A 129 -6.02 14.48 17.37
C ALA A 129 -6.17 13.66 16.11
N LEU A 130 -5.68 14.22 15.02
CA LEU A 130 -5.57 13.58 13.72
C LEU A 130 -4.09 13.28 13.45
N SER A 131 -3.79 12.03 13.17
CA SER A 131 -2.45 11.61 12.74
C SER A 131 -2.53 11.06 11.33
N THR A 132 -1.75 11.61 10.41
CA THR A 132 -1.75 11.21 8.99
C THR A 132 -0.49 10.43 8.66
N PHE A 133 -0.64 9.29 7.98
CA PHE A 133 0.46 8.51 7.42
C PHE A 133 0.40 8.65 5.91
N HIS A 134 1.51 9.00 5.30
CA HIS A 134 1.67 9.05 3.85
C HIS A 134 2.30 7.73 3.40
N VAL A 135 1.65 7.05 2.49
CA VAL A 135 2.08 5.73 2.02
C VAL A 135 2.18 5.77 0.51
N ARG A 136 3.30 5.28 -0.03
CA ARG A 136 3.56 5.18 -1.47
C ARG A 136 3.53 3.72 -1.91
N GLY A 137 2.83 3.46 -3.00
CA GLY A 137 2.88 2.17 -3.68
C GLY A 137 4.18 1.98 -4.44
N LEU A 138 4.97 0.94 -4.14
CA LEU A 138 6.24 0.65 -4.82
C LEU A 138 6.05 -0.33 -5.98
N SER A 139 5.28 -1.38 -5.78
CA SER A 139 5.09 -2.45 -6.75
C SER A 139 3.63 -2.82 -6.89
N ARG A 140 3.26 -3.34 -8.08
CA ARG A 140 1.91 -3.82 -8.34
C ARG A 140 1.52 -4.94 -7.39
N GLY A 141 0.29 -4.92 -6.88
CA GLY A 141 -0.21 -5.97 -5.99
C GLY A 141 -1.43 -5.53 -5.21
N CYS A 142 -2.00 -6.49 -4.51
CA CYS A 142 -3.04 -6.27 -3.52
C CYS A 142 -2.41 -6.41 -2.13
N TYR A 143 -2.49 -5.36 -1.33
CA TYR A 143 -1.81 -5.26 -0.04
C TYR A 143 -2.83 -5.06 1.08
N ASP A 144 -2.80 -5.95 2.06
CA ASP A 144 -3.60 -5.81 3.27
C ASP A 144 -2.83 -5.01 4.32
N ILE A 145 -3.34 -3.82 4.64
CA ILE A 145 -2.82 -3.02 5.75
C ILE A 145 -3.40 -3.60 7.05
N PRO A 146 -2.56 -4.15 7.93
CA PRO A 146 -3.03 -4.75 9.19
C PRO A 146 -3.58 -3.69 10.15
N GLN A 147 -4.24 -4.15 11.19
CA GLN A 147 -4.69 -3.29 12.28
C GLN A 147 -3.50 -2.55 12.91
N GLY A 148 -3.68 -1.28 13.17
CA GLY A 148 -2.73 -0.50 13.95
C GLY A 148 -2.86 -0.78 15.44
N LYS A 149 -1.89 -0.32 16.23
CA LYS A 149 -1.88 -0.43 17.70
C LYS A 149 -1.70 0.93 18.34
N VAL A 150 -2.54 1.25 19.29
CA VAL A 150 -2.38 2.40 20.19
C VAL A 150 -1.78 1.90 21.47
N VAL A 151 -0.64 2.46 21.86
CA VAL A 151 0.03 2.14 23.11
C VAL A 151 -0.08 3.33 24.04
N SER A 152 -0.63 3.12 25.24
CA SER A 152 -0.61 4.07 26.34
C SER A 152 0.47 3.67 27.33
N LYS A 153 1.29 4.64 27.73
CA LYS A 153 2.33 4.48 28.74
C LYS A 153 2.00 5.31 29.98
N ASP A 154 2.42 4.84 31.12
CA ASP A 154 2.43 5.64 32.34
C ASP A 154 3.50 6.74 32.28
N PRO A 155 3.45 7.78 33.13
CA PRO A 155 4.41 8.89 33.11
C PRO A 155 5.86 8.46 33.34
N LEU A 156 6.10 7.36 34.04
CA LEU A 156 7.43 6.81 34.29
C LEU A 156 7.89 5.79 33.24
N GLY A 157 6.99 5.38 32.34
CA GLY A 157 7.29 4.40 31.29
C GLY A 157 7.47 2.97 31.80
N LEU A 158 7.07 2.66 33.03
CA LEU A 158 7.21 1.34 33.68
C LEU A 158 6.15 0.34 33.15
N PHE A 159 4.97 0.85 32.81
CA PHE A 159 3.84 0.05 32.34
C PHE A 159 3.34 0.57 31.01
N SER A 160 3.03 -0.34 30.11
CA SER A 160 2.38 -0.02 28.86
C SER A 160 1.18 -0.94 28.64
N ARG A 161 0.16 -0.40 27.97
CA ARG A 161 -1.01 -1.13 27.51
C ARG A 161 -1.26 -0.79 26.06
N ASP A 162 -1.66 -1.76 25.31
CA ASP A 162 -1.97 -1.60 23.89
C ASP A 162 -3.42 -1.96 23.60
N LYS A 163 -3.97 -1.36 22.55
CA LYS A 163 -5.28 -1.63 22.00
C LYS A 163 -5.19 -1.56 20.49
N PRO A 164 -5.73 -2.54 19.75
CA PRO A 164 -5.81 -2.44 18.28
C PRO A 164 -6.78 -1.34 17.87
N PHE A 165 -6.53 -0.72 16.71
CA PHE A 165 -7.43 0.23 16.07
C PHE A 165 -7.50 -0.01 14.56
N GLY A 166 -8.62 0.40 13.96
CA GLY A 166 -8.93 0.20 12.56
C GLY A 166 -9.13 -1.28 12.20
N GLY A 167 -9.89 -1.56 11.16
CA GLY A 167 -10.01 -2.89 10.56
C GLY A 167 -8.87 -3.18 9.58
N PRO A 168 -8.72 -4.42 9.11
CA PRO A 168 -7.88 -4.72 7.96
C PRO A 168 -8.39 -3.93 6.76
N GLN A 169 -7.48 -3.39 5.95
CA GLN A 169 -7.84 -2.54 4.83
C GLN A 169 -7.00 -2.89 3.62
N GLU A 170 -7.67 -3.17 2.52
CA GLU A 170 -7.04 -3.56 1.27
C GLU A 170 -6.66 -2.32 0.44
N VAL A 171 -5.43 -2.31 -0.06
CA VAL A 171 -4.92 -1.30 -0.99
C VAL A 171 -4.45 -2.00 -2.25
N LEU A 172 -5.01 -1.57 -3.37
CA LEU A 172 -4.68 -2.10 -4.69
C LEU A 172 -3.69 -1.15 -5.39
N VAL A 173 -2.52 -1.67 -5.73
CA VAL A 173 -1.54 -0.96 -6.56
C VAL A 173 -1.59 -1.54 -7.97
N TYR A 174 -1.98 -0.72 -8.94
CA TYR A 174 -2.05 -1.09 -10.35
C TYR A 174 -0.65 -1.28 -10.96
N PRO A 175 -0.53 -1.97 -12.09
CA PRO A 175 0.72 -1.99 -12.85
C PRO A 175 1.06 -0.59 -13.37
N ALA A 176 2.35 -0.32 -13.55
CA ALA A 176 2.80 0.92 -14.16
C ALA A 176 2.27 1.02 -15.59
N LEU A 177 1.78 2.20 -15.94
CA LEU A 177 1.41 2.50 -17.32
C LEU A 177 2.71 2.72 -18.11
N LEU A 178 2.83 2.02 -19.23
CA LEU A 178 3.91 2.27 -20.18
C LEU A 178 3.52 3.46 -21.05
N ASP A 179 4.47 4.35 -21.29
CA ASP A 179 4.24 5.49 -22.15
C ASP A 179 4.03 5.01 -23.59
N PRO A 180 2.99 5.44 -24.31
CA PRO A 180 2.75 5.03 -25.70
C PRO A 180 3.91 5.36 -26.64
N GLU A 181 4.73 6.36 -26.30
CA GLU A 181 5.90 6.76 -27.07
C GLU A 181 7.04 5.73 -27.03
N ASP A 182 7.17 4.98 -25.93
CA ASP A 182 8.14 3.88 -25.81
C ASP A 182 7.70 2.62 -26.58
N GLN A 183 6.46 2.61 -27.06
CA GLN A 183 5.90 1.52 -27.86
C GLN A 183 6.01 1.83 -29.36
N ASP A 184 7.22 1.91 -29.91
CA ASP A 184 7.48 1.98 -31.37
C ASP A 184 6.82 0.81 -32.15
N PHE A 185 6.29 -0.15 -31.39
CA PHE A 185 5.65 -1.36 -31.89
C PHE A 185 4.18 -1.16 -32.32
N ALA A 186 3.44 -0.27 -31.69
CA ALA A 186 1.99 -0.23 -31.87
C ALA A 186 1.55 0.66 -33.03
N GLN A 187 2.22 1.78 -33.29
CA GLN A 187 1.72 2.76 -34.25
C GLN A 187 1.93 2.35 -35.70
N ARG A 188 3.00 1.61 -36.05
CA ARG A 188 3.30 1.21 -37.43
C ARG A 188 2.48 0.01 -37.90
N HIS A 189 1.95 -0.80 -36.98
CA HIS A 189 1.28 -2.06 -37.35
C HIS A 189 -0.24 -2.05 -37.12
N LEU A 190 -0.78 -1.09 -36.37
CA LEU A 190 -2.22 -0.96 -36.08
C LEU A 190 -2.98 -0.28 -37.25
N MET A 191 -2.29 0.45 -38.08
CA MET A 191 -2.89 0.94 -39.34
C MET A 191 -2.81 -0.13 -40.41
N GLY A 192 -3.79 -0.97 -40.47
CA GLY A 192 -4.15 -2.12 -41.27
C GLY A 192 -3.71 -2.28 -42.71
N ASP A 193 -2.60 -1.70 -43.14
CA ASP A 193 -2.14 -1.73 -44.54
C ASP A 193 -0.68 -2.18 -44.70
N THR A 194 -0.31 -3.26 -43.99
CA THR A 194 1.03 -3.82 -44.15
C THR A 194 1.10 -4.64 -45.45
N ARG A 195 1.90 -4.19 -46.44
CA ARG A 195 2.27 -5.01 -47.59
C ARG A 195 2.93 -6.29 -47.09
N SER A 196 2.28 -7.41 -47.31
CA SER A 196 2.86 -8.71 -46.99
C SER A 196 3.69 -9.21 -48.16
N ASN A 197 4.95 -9.49 -47.90
CA ASN A 197 5.81 -10.19 -48.88
C ASN A 197 5.53 -11.69 -48.95
N ARG A 198 4.55 -12.21 -48.24
CA ARG A 198 4.17 -13.62 -48.25
C ARG A 198 2.95 -13.78 -49.21
N PRO A 199 3.05 -14.58 -50.26
CA PRO A 199 2.01 -14.70 -51.29
C PRO A 199 0.88 -15.64 -50.85
N PHE A 200 0.18 -15.30 -49.72
CA PHE A 200 -0.85 -16.19 -49.20
C PHE A 200 -2.25 -15.93 -49.75
N MET A 201 -2.60 -14.70 -50.04
CA MET A 201 -3.92 -14.39 -50.65
C MET A 201 -3.89 -13.07 -51.41
N PRO A 202 -4.13 -13.11 -52.74
CA PRO A 202 -4.22 -11.86 -53.53
C PRO A 202 -5.52 -11.13 -53.19
N ASP A 203 -5.43 -9.87 -52.85
CA ASP A 203 -6.60 -9.01 -52.65
C ASP A 203 -7.21 -8.63 -54.01
N LEU A 204 -8.40 -9.13 -54.28
CA LEU A 204 -9.10 -8.91 -55.54
C LEU A 204 -9.51 -7.45 -55.76
N THR A 205 -9.50 -6.64 -54.73
CA THR A 205 -9.92 -5.23 -54.82
C THR A 205 -8.75 -4.29 -55.11
N ARG A 206 -7.51 -4.71 -54.77
CA ARG A 206 -6.31 -3.88 -54.93
C ARG A 206 -5.46 -4.33 -56.10
N VAL A 207 -5.36 -3.45 -57.09
CA VAL A 207 -4.54 -3.66 -58.29
C VAL A 207 -3.23 -2.91 -58.14
N SER A 208 -2.10 -3.62 -58.02
CA SER A 208 -0.77 -3.02 -57.86
C SER A 208 -0.20 -2.54 -59.20
N SER A 209 -0.41 -3.30 -60.27
CA SER A 209 0.11 -2.96 -61.61
C SER A 209 -0.67 -3.67 -62.69
N LEU A 210 -0.36 -3.34 -63.97
CA LEU A 210 -0.89 -4.01 -65.15
C LEU A 210 0.27 -4.70 -65.88
N ARG A 211 0.04 -5.91 -66.36
CA ARG A 211 0.97 -6.65 -67.23
C ARG A 211 0.27 -7.16 -68.52
N ASP A 212 1.04 -7.49 -69.50
CA ASP A 212 0.47 -8.10 -70.70
C ASP A 212 -0.23 -9.42 -70.37
N TYR A 213 -1.38 -9.64 -70.92
CA TYR A 213 -2.17 -10.83 -70.70
C TYR A 213 -1.50 -12.05 -71.35
N THR A 214 -1.41 -13.14 -70.59
CA THR A 214 -0.95 -14.46 -71.04
C THR A 214 -2.05 -15.49 -70.85
N PRO A 215 -2.14 -16.55 -71.73
CA PRO A 215 -3.17 -17.58 -71.61
C PRO A 215 -3.27 -18.29 -70.27
N ASP A 216 -2.16 -18.31 -69.49
CA ASP A 216 -2.09 -18.89 -68.14
C ASP A 216 -2.81 -18.03 -67.10
N THR A 217 -3.15 -16.78 -67.44
CA THR A 217 -3.84 -15.88 -66.56
C THR A 217 -5.36 -16.00 -66.77
N PRO A 218 -6.14 -16.23 -65.65
CA PRO A 218 -7.59 -16.29 -65.75
C PRO A 218 -8.19 -15.04 -66.42
N ALA A 219 -9.11 -15.20 -67.41
CA ALA A 219 -9.71 -14.09 -68.12
C ALA A 219 -10.40 -13.04 -67.19
N ARG A 220 -10.88 -13.44 -66.05
CA ARG A 220 -11.44 -12.54 -65.00
C ARG A 220 -10.48 -11.46 -64.53
N ARG A 221 -9.17 -11.65 -64.75
CA ARG A 221 -8.13 -10.69 -64.37
C ARG A 221 -7.85 -9.67 -65.50
N ILE A 222 -8.48 -9.73 -66.65
CA ILE A 222 -8.31 -8.76 -67.71
C ILE A 222 -8.86 -7.39 -67.24
N HIS A 223 -8.06 -6.36 -67.43
CA HIS A 223 -8.48 -4.99 -67.19
C HIS A 223 -9.02 -4.35 -68.50
N TRP A 224 -10.29 -4.57 -68.76
CA TRP A 224 -10.92 -4.17 -70.02
C TRP A 224 -10.74 -2.70 -70.37
N LYS A 225 -10.88 -1.80 -69.42
CA LYS A 225 -10.72 -0.34 -69.65
C LYS A 225 -9.30 0.05 -70.03
N ALA A 226 -8.29 -0.57 -69.48
CA ALA A 226 -6.90 -0.31 -69.84
C ALA A 226 -6.55 -0.96 -71.14
N SER A 227 -7.01 -2.20 -71.39
CA SER A 227 -6.82 -2.92 -72.64
C SER A 227 -7.37 -2.15 -73.82
N ALA A 228 -8.59 -1.57 -73.75
CA ALA A 228 -9.18 -0.75 -74.75
C ALA A 228 -8.38 0.52 -75.10
N ARG A 229 -7.71 1.11 -74.10
CA ARG A 229 -6.88 2.29 -74.32
C ARG A 229 -5.54 2.00 -74.99
N HIS A 230 -4.97 0.80 -74.64
CA HIS A 230 -3.65 0.43 -75.17
C HIS A 230 -3.67 -0.47 -76.40
N GLY A 231 -4.85 -0.85 -76.85
CA GLY A 231 -4.99 -1.71 -78.00
C GLY A 231 -4.46 -3.13 -77.82
N LYS A 232 -4.17 -3.56 -76.60
CA LYS A 232 -3.67 -4.90 -76.29
C LYS A 232 -4.29 -5.40 -74.98
N LEU A 233 -4.39 -6.72 -74.79
CA LEU A 233 -4.95 -7.30 -73.61
C LEU A 233 -3.98 -7.13 -72.43
N LEU A 234 -4.47 -6.48 -71.36
CA LEU A 234 -3.74 -6.25 -70.08
C LEU A 234 -4.42 -6.97 -68.92
N ALA A 235 -3.63 -7.65 -68.12
CA ALA A 235 -4.08 -8.32 -66.89
C ALA A 235 -3.72 -7.52 -65.65
N LYS A 236 -4.62 -7.54 -64.66
CA LYS A 236 -4.41 -6.95 -63.34
C LYS A 236 -3.43 -7.80 -62.51
N VAL A 237 -2.38 -7.18 -62.00
CA VAL A 237 -1.52 -7.76 -60.96
C VAL A 237 -2.09 -7.29 -59.62
N LEU A 238 -2.53 -8.23 -58.79
CA LEU A 238 -3.16 -7.95 -57.51
C LEU A 238 -2.11 -7.79 -56.42
N GLU A 239 -2.38 -6.96 -55.46
CA GLU A 239 -1.55 -6.79 -54.29
C GLU A 239 -1.85 -7.90 -53.27
N HIS A 240 -0.81 -8.34 -52.54
CA HIS A 240 -0.99 -9.29 -51.48
C HIS A 240 -1.13 -8.51 -50.19
N SER A 241 -2.28 -8.66 -49.51
CA SER A 241 -2.52 -8.09 -48.20
C SER A 241 -2.55 -9.17 -47.11
N ALA A 242 -2.11 -8.86 -45.93
CA ALA A 242 -2.23 -9.72 -44.75
C ALA A 242 -3.07 -8.99 -43.72
N ASP A 243 -4.11 -9.64 -43.22
CA ASP A 243 -4.85 -9.16 -42.08
C ASP A 243 -4.00 -9.34 -40.84
N LEU A 244 -3.77 -8.27 -40.12
CA LEU A 244 -3.14 -8.33 -38.80
C LEU A 244 -4.20 -8.76 -37.79
N ARG A 245 -4.01 -9.94 -37.20
CA ARG A 245 -4.81 -10.38 -36.04
C ARG A 245 -4.00 -10.12 -34.77
N LEU A 246 -4.43 -9.14 -33.99
CA LEU A 246 -3.84 -8.85 -32.70
C LEU A 246 -4.62 -9.62 -31.63
N CYS A 247 -3.92 -10.43 -30.84
CA CYS A 247 -4.45 -11.06 -29.64
C CYS A 247 -3.81 -10.39 -28.43
N ILE A 248 -4.62 -9.76 -27.58
CA ILE A 248 -4.16 -9.17 -26.33
C ILE A 248 -4.57 -10.12 -25.22
N ALA A 249 -3.59 -10.73 -24.55
CA ALA A 249 -3.81 -11.50 -23.34
C ALA A 249 -3.49 -10.61 -22.14
N LEU A 250 -4.44 -10.49 -21.24
CA LEU A 250 -4.27 -9.80 -19.96
C LEU A 250 -4.09 -10.88 -18.89
N ASP A 251 -2.99 -10.79 -18.14
CA ASP A 251 -2.64 -11.66 -17.03
C ASP A 251 -3.06 -11.04 -15.69
#